data_f7761f791a1d5bcf5c67574709c78e9a
#
_entry.id   f7761f791a1d5bcf5c67574709c78e9a
#
_cell.length_a   1.000
_cell.length_b   1.000
_cell.length_c   1.000
_cell.angle_alpha   90.00
_cell.angle_beta   90.00
_cell.angle_gamma   90.00
#
_symmetry.space_group_name_H-M   'P 1'
#
loop_
_entity.id
_entity.type
_entity.pdbx_description
1 polymer ?
#
loop_
_entity_poly.entity_id
_entity_poly.type
_entity_poly.pdbx_seq_one_letter_code
_entity_poly.pdbx_strand_id
1 'polypeptide(L)'
;MTNVAIIGAGITGLSSAYFIKQKYPHVNVTIYEATDRPGGKIKTVHHDSYTIELGPESYLGRKTIMTEVAKAVGMTDDDIVTNETGQSYIFANDTLYPIPGGAILGVPTDIKPFMSTKLISMKGKLRALKDLTIKPIEMENEDMSVGEFFRTRLGDEVLENLIEPLLSGIYGTDIDVLSLMSTFPNFKALEEEHGSIIKGMQHVKKERQQQAQHNQQGPQGQFKQFRHGLNDFVNKLEQWLKAHDVTFHYETPVHDLIGTQKGYYVELNDESRSFYDGVIVATPHQVFREWFSTDPMFDYFSKLEASSVATVVFAFDEANIENTSDGTGFVVARTSATDITACTWTTKKWPHTTPEGKVLIRAYIGKQGDNIVNEKTDEELVAIAKNDLQQMMTFHGEPDFTIVNKMPYASPQYHVGHIARIKAIQQHICDNYQHLQITGAPFEAVGLPDCIRQAETAVKQLLSRIG
;
A
#
# COMPACT_ATOMS: atom_id res chain seq x y z
N MET A 1 0.34 -33.58 16.52
CA MET A 1 -0.12 -32.18 16.40
C MET A 1 0.69 -31.56 15.27
N THR A 2 0.03 -30.84 14.37
CA THR A 2 0.71 -30.16 13.25
C THR A 2 1.37 -28.88 13.77
N ASN A 3 2.66 -28.71 13.45
CA ASN A 3 3.43 -27.54 13.83
C ASN A 3 3.73 -26.69 12.59
N VAL A 4 3.40 -25.41 12.63
CA VAL A 4 3.61 -24.48 11.52
C VAL A 4 4.51 -23.33 11.97
N ALA A 5 5.57 -23.07 11.21
CA ALA A 5 6.37 -21.87 11.37
C ALA A 5 5.90 -20.78 10.44
N ILE A 6 5.93 -19.54 10.91
CA ILE A 6 5.70 -18.33 10.12
C ILE A 6 6.95 -17.48 10.24
N ILE A 7 7.51 -17.11 9.07
CA ILE A 7 8.73 -16.30 9.03
C ILE A 7 8.33 -14.87 8.65
N GLY A 8 8.51 -13.95 9.61
CA GLY A 8 8.12 -12.54 9.52
C GLY A 8 6.82 -12.23 10.28
N ALA A 9 6.89 -11.30 11.24
CA ALA A 9 5.74 -10.79 12.01
C ALA A 9 5.15 -9.50 11.43
N GLY A 10 5.31 -9.26 10.14
CA GLY A 10 4.55 -8.22 9.43
C GLY A 10 3.05 -8.55 9.37
N ILE A 11 2.23 -7.64 8.83
CA ILE A 11 0.77 -7.82 8.77
C ILE A 11 0.36 -9.13 8.11
N THR A 12 1.09 -9.58 7.09
CA THR A 12 0.84 -10.86 6.39
C THR A 12 1.09 -12.05 7.31
N GLY A 13 2.23 -12.08 8.01
CA GLY A 13 2.57 -13.18 8.92
C GLY A 13 1.65 -13.26 10.12
N LEU A 14 1.35 -12.12 10.76
CA LEU A 14 0.40 -12.04 11.88
C LEU A 14 -1.00 -12.52 11.46
N SER A 15 -1.46 -12.10 10.28
CA SER A 15 -2.76 -12.53 9.73
C SER A 15 -2.75 -14.02 9.38
N SER A 16 -1.63 -14.56 8.90
CA SER A 16 -1.51 -16.00 8.67
C SER A 16 -1.69 -16.79 9.98
N ALA A 17 -1.03 -16.37 11.06
CA ALA A 17 -1.21 -16.96 12.38
C ALA A 17 -2.67 -16.88 12.86
N TYR A 18 -3.29 -15.70 12.68
CA TYR A 18 -4.70 -15.47 13.01
C TYR A 18 -5.62 -16.47 12.27
N PHE A 19 -5.51 -16.60 10.96
CA PHE A 19 -6.36 -17.50 10.20
C PHE A 19 -6.09 -18.98 10.52
N ILE A 20 -4.84 -19.36 10.85
CA ILE A 20 -4.55 -20.71 11.34
C ILE A 20 -5.31 -20.93 12.64
N LYS A 21 -5.14 -20.08 13.64
CA LYS A 21 -5.74 -20.28 14.98
C LYS A 21 -7.26 -20.18 14.94
N GLN A 22 -7.82 -19.31 14.09
CA GLN A 22 -9.28 -19.19 13.91
C GLN A 22 -9.91 -20.46 13.32
N LYS A 23 -9.28 -21.05 12.29
CA LYS A 23 -9.85 -22.17 11.52
C LYS A 23 -9.36 -23.53 11.99
N TYR A 24 -8.15 -23.59 12.55
CA TYR A 24 -7.44 -24.81 12.95
C TYR A 24 -6.79 -24.62 14.34
N PRO A 25 -7.59 -24.47 15.42
CA PRO A 25 -7.07 -24.09 16.76
C PRO A 25 -6.09 -25.11 17.35
N HIS A 26 -6.12 -26.35 16.88
CA HIS A 26 -5.22 -27.44 17.32
C HIS A 26 -3.82 -27.40 16.68
N VAL A 27 -3.60 -26.54 15.68
CA VAL A 27 -2.28 -26.35 15.05
C VAL A 27 -1.40 -25.49 15.94
N ASN A 28 -0.21 -25.94 16.24
CA ASN A 28 0.79 -25.13 16.94
C ASN A 28 1.42 -24.16 15.96
N VAL A 29 1.54 -22.89 16.35
CA VAL A 29 2.11 -21.84 15.51
C VAL A 29 3.26 -21.16 16.21
N THR A 30 4.39 -21.06 15.52
CA THR A 30 5.57 -20.29 15.94
C THR A 30 5.88 -19.22 14.92
N ILE A 31 6.06 -17.99 15.37
CA ILE A 31 6.44 -16.84 14.53
C ILE A 31 7.88 -16.45 14.82
N TYR A 32 8.69 -16.33 13.78
CA TYR A 32 10.06 -15.81 13.83
C TYR A 32 10.08 -14.39 13.22
N GLU A 33 10.59 -13.43 13.97
CA GLU A 33 10.73 -12.03 13.54
C GLU A 33 12.17 -11.57 13.79
N ALA A 34 12.75 -10.97 12.77
CA ALA A 34 14.13 -10.50 12.84
C ALA A 34 14.32 -9.25 13.70
N THR A 35 13.27 -8.46 13.87
CA THR A 35 13.28 -7.24 14.66
C THR A 35 12.73 -7.46 16.07
N ASP A 36 12.78 -6.43 16.90
CA ASP A 36 12.32 -6.43 18.30
C ASP A 36 10.79 -6.29 18.46
N ARG A 37 10.05 -6.12 17.34
CA ARG A 37 8.62 -5.82 17.37
C ARG A 37 7.84 -6.45 16.21
N PRO A 38 6.53 -6.71 16.38
CA PRO A 38 5.65 -7.06 15.27
C PRO A 38 5.23 -5.85 14.43
N GLY A 39 4.54 -6.10 13.30
CA GLY A 39 3.91 -5.09 12.45
C GLY A 39 4.69 -4.77 11.18
N GLY A 40 5.99 -5.08 11.14
CA GLY A 40 6.83 -4.80 9.98
C GLY A 40 6.82 -3.31 9.59
N LYS A 41 6.26 -2.98 8.42
CA LYS A 41 6.17 -1.59 7.91
C LYS A 41 5.13 -0.72 8.63
N ILE A 42 4.20 -1.30 9.36
CA ILE A 42 3.29 -0.53 10.23
C ILE A 42 4.11 -0.03 11.41
N LYS A 43 4.16 1.29 11.56
CA LYS A 43 4.90 1.94 12.65
C LYS A 43 4.19 3.24 13.05
N THR A 44 3.55 3.21 14.20
CA THR A 44 2.97 4.39 14.85
C THR A 44 3.90 4.84 15.97
N VAL A 45 4.11 6.14 16.09
CA VAL A 45 4.85 6.76 17.20
C VAL A 45 3.91 7.70 17.93
N HIS A 46 3.93 7.64 19.26
CA HIS A 46 3.29 8.62 20.12
C HIS A 46 4.36 9.58 20.62
N HIS A 47 4.21 10.86 20.28
CA HIS A 47 5.09 11.93 20.74
C HIS A 47 4.23 12.98 21.42
N ASP A 48 4.40 13.14 22.72
CA ASP A 48 3.46 13.91 23.56
C ASP A 48 2.00 13.49 23.29
N SER A 49 1.16 14.42 22.82
CA SER A 49 -0.24 14.16 22.48
C SER A 49 -0.47 13.87 20.99
N TYR A 50 0.59 13.65 20.19
CA TYR A 50 0.47 13.31 18.78
C TYR A 50 0.45 11.80 18.58
N THR A 51 -0.36 11.35 17.60
CA THR A 51 -0.33 9.99 17.08
C THR A 51 0.19 10.04 15.64
N ILE A 52 1.39 9.53 15.40
CA ILE A 52 2.14 9.73 14.15
C ILE A 52 2.37 8.41 13.46
N GLU A 53 1.80 8.26 12.27
CA GLU A 53 2.09 7.12 11.40
C GLU A 53 3.38 7.37 10.62
N LEU A 54 4.35 6.50 10.76
CA LEU A 54 5.62 6.58 10.04
C LEU A 54 5.69 5.65 8.83
N GLY A 55 4.83 4.63 8.78
CA GLY A 55 4.61 3.74 7.65
C GLY A 55 3.31 4.05 6.90
N PRO A 56 2.51 3.01 6.57
CA PRO A 56 1.16 3.20 6.06
C PRO A 56 0.36 4.06 7.04
N GLU A 57 -0.46 4.97 6.51
CA GLU A 57 -1.26 5.87 7.34
C GLU A 57 -2.66 5.33 7.62
N SER A 58 -3.22 4.60 6.65
CA SER A 58 -4.63 4.20 6.64
C SER A 58 -4.85 3.05 5.68
N TYR A 59 -6.06 2.53 5.64
CA TYR A 59 -6.46 1.48 4.71
C TYR A 59 -7.78 1.82 4.00
N LEU A 60 -8.02 1.19 2.86
CA LEU A 60 -9.25 1.37 2.09
C LEU A 60 -10.44 0.72 2.82
N GLY A 61 -11.37 1.53 3.32
CA GLY A 61 -12.52 1.07 4.09
C GLY A 61 -13.46 0.11 3.34
N ARG A 62 -13.52 0.21 2.01
CA ARG A 62 -14.32 -0.71 1.17
C ARG A 62 -13.80 -2.16 1.16
N LYS A 63 -12.53 -2.37 1.52
CA LYS A 63 -11.93 -3.70 1.70
C LYS A 63 -12.09 -4.11 3.16
N THR A 64 -13.20 -4.75 3.49
CA THR A 64 -13.68 -4.96 4.88
C THR A 64 -12.82 -5.88 5.73
N ILE A 65 -12.02 -6.76 5.11
CA ILE A 65 -11.27 -7.82 5.81
C ILE A 65 -10.40 -7.29 6.97
N MET A 66 -9.75 -6.13 6.82
CA MET A 66 -8.95 -5.54 7.91
C MET A 66 -9.83 -5.09 9.07
N THR A 67 -10.99 -4.47 8.78
CA THR A 67 -11.98 -4.10 9.79
C THR A 67 -12.57 -5.34 10.48
N GLU A 68 -12.83 -6.41 9.74
CA GLU A 68 -13.36 -7.68 10.26
C GLU A 68 -12.38 -8.33 11.21
N VAL A 69 -11.10 -8.44 10.82
CA VAL A 69 -10.06 -8.99 11.69
C VAL A 69 -9.86 -8.10 12.93
N ALA A 70 -9.84 -6.77 12.77
CA ALA A 70 -9.71 -5.85 13.89
C ALA A 70 -10.81 -6.05 14.94
N LYS A 71 -12.07 -6.16 14.49
CA LYS A 71 -13.19 -6.45 15.39
C LYS A 71 -13.09 -7.84 16.04
N ALA A 72 -12.65 -8.84 15.30
CA ALA A 72 -12.49 -10.19 15.82
C ALA A 72 -11.40 -10.30 16.90
N VAL A 73 -10.40 -9.42 16.90
CA VAL A 73 -9.36 -9.37 17.93
C VAL A 73 -9.67 -8.36 19.04
N GLY A 74 -10.91 -7.84 19.10
CA GLY A 74 -11.43 -7.06 20.22
C GLY A 74 -11.41 -5.54 20.04
N MET A 75 -11.20 -5.05 18.81
CA MET A 75 -11.43 -3.62 18.53
C MET A 75 -12.92 -3.33 18.33
N THR A 76 -13.32 -2.15 18.70
CA THR A 76 -14.73 -1.67 18.62
C THR A 76 -14.94 -0.69 17.46
N ASP A 77 -16.17 -0.31 17.20
CA ASP A 77 -16.47 0.73 16.21
C ASP A 77 -15.90 2.10 16.61
N ASP A 78 -15.76 2.36 17.91
CA ASP A 78 -15.17 3.61 18.43
C ASP A 78 -13.66 3.70 18.17
N ASP A 79 -13.00 2.56 18.00
CA ASP A 79 -11.57 2.51 17.66
C ASP A 79 -11.32 2.78 16.17
N ILE A 80 -12.35 2.72 15.31
CA ILE A 80 -12.23 2.83 13.86
C ILE A 80 -12.72 4.19 13.40
N VAL A 81 -11.79 4.99 12.89
CA VAL A 81 -12.06 6.34 12.39
C VAL A 81 -12.09 6.33 10.87
N THR A 82 -13.10 6.97 10.28
CA THR A 82 -13.17 7.21 8.84
C THR A 82 -12.78 8.66 8.56
N ASN A 83 -11.94 8.89 7.55
CA ASN A 83 -11.54 10.25 7.20
C ASN A 83 -12.74 11.05 6.72
N GLU A 84 -12.74 12.35 7.04
CA GLU A 84 -13.70 13.27 6.45
C GLU A 84 -13.41 13.42 4.96
N THR A 85 -14.48 13.56 4.16
CA THR A 85 -14.36 13.81 2.72
C THR A 85 -13.84 15.23 2.53
N GLY A 86 -12.58 15.35 2.09
CA GLY A 86 -11.95 16.61 1.74
C GLY A 86 -11.51 16.64 0.29
N GLN A 87 -11.26 17.84 -0.23
CA GLN A 87 -10.62 18.04 -1.51
C GLN A 87 -9.16 17.55 -1.43
N SER A 88 -8.68 16.91 -2.47
CA SER A 88 -7.25 16.66 -2.67
C SER A 88 -6.77 17.45 -3.88
N TYR A 89 -5.48 17.75 -3.91
CA TYR A 89 -4.87 18.59 -4.93
C TYR A 89 -3.78 17.85 -5.70
N ILE A 90 -3.42 18.41 -6.85
CA ILE A 90 -2.24 18.04 -7.62
C ILE A 90 -1.38 19.29 -7.77
N PHE A 91 -0.12 19.20 -7.41
CA PHE A 91 0.87 20.22 -7.69
C PHE A 91 1.46 19.97 -9.07
N ALA A 92 1.23 20.91 -9.97
CA ALA A 92 1.74 20.90 -11.35
C ALA A 92 1.94 22.33 -11.82
N ASN A 93 2.99 22.57 -12.62
CA ASN A 93 3.32 23.90 -13.14
C ASN A 93 3.31 24.99 -12.03
N ASP A 94 3.97 24.72 -10.92
CA ASP A 94 4.11 25.60 -9.75
C ASP A 94 2.77 26.07 -9.14
N THR A 95 1.73 25.27 -9.30
CA THR A 95 0.38 25.60 -8.82
C THR A 95 -0.33 24.35 -8.26
N LEU A 96 -1.04 24.53 -7.14
CA LEU A 96 -1.95 23.52 -6.58
C LEU A 96 -3.29 23.58 -7.29
N TYR A 97 -3.61 22.54 -8.06
CA TYR A 97 -4.90 22.38 -8.71
C TYR A 97 -5.79 21.41 -7.94
N PRO A 98 -7.04 21.76 -7.67
CA PRO A 98 -7.97 20.78 -7.09
C PRO A 98 -8.21 19.64 -8.08
N ILE A 99 -8.26 18.41 -7.59
CA ILE A 99 -8.68 17.26 -8.39
C ILE A 99 -10.12 17.51 -8.87
N PRO A 100 -10.39 17.36 -10.18
CA PRO A 100 -11.72 17.62 -10.71
C PRO A 100 -12.80 16.77 -10.00
N GLY A 101 -13.88 17.40 -9.58
CA GLY A 101 -14.99 16.69 -8.96
C GLY A 101 -15.51 15.56 -9.86
N GLY A 102 -15.82 14.42 -9.27
CA GLY A 102 -16.27 13.24 -10.00
C GLY A 102 -15.17 12.44 -10.71
N ALA A 103 -13.89 12.82 -10.59
CA ALA A 103 -12.81 11.95 -11.04
C ALA A 103 -12.63 10.78 -10.08
N ILE A 104 -12.53 9.56 -10.60
CA ILE A 104 -12.23 8.36 -9.83
C ILE A 104 -10.89 7.82 -10.34
N LEU A 105 -9.85 7.83 -9.46
CA LEU A 105 -8.48 7.50 -9.82
C LEU A 105 -7.98 8.24 -11.08
N GLY A 106 -8.36 9.51 -11.21
CA GLY A 106 -8.02 10.36 -12.35
C GLY A 106 -8.88 10.19 -13.60
N VAL A 107 -9.74 9.17 -13.69
CA VAL A 107 -10.67 8.99 -14.80
C VAL A 107 -11.89 9.90 -14.62
N PRO A 108 -12.19 10.82 -15.58
CA PRO A 108 -13.32 11.73 -15.45
C PRO A 108 -14.65 10.99 -15.60
N THR A 109 -15.48 11.02 -14.56
CA THR A 109 -16.86 10.49 -14.63
C THR A 109 -17.89 11.59 -14.85
N ASP A 110 -17.59 12.83 -14.45
CA ASP A 110 -18.43 14.01 -14.65
C ASP A 110 -17.78 14.94 -15.66
N ILE A 111 -18.44 15.10 -16.78
CA ILE A 111 -17.90 15.91 -17.90
C ILE A 111 -17.79 17.41 -17.52
N LYS A 112 -18.77 17.96 -16.78
CA LYS A 112 -18.78 19.38 -16.46
C LYS A 112 -17.59 19.82 -15.57
N PRO A 113 -17.28 19.18 -14.43
CA PRO A 113 -16.08 19.48 -13.65
C PRO A 113 -14.78 19.23 -14.43
N PHE A 114 -14.73 18.19 -15.25
CA PHE A 114 -13.58 17.90 -16.08
C PHE A 114 -13.33 19.00 -17.14
N MET A 115 -14.39 19.50 -17.77
CA MET A 115 -14.25 20.59 -18.73
C MET A 115 -13.89 21.94 -18.07
N SER A 116 -14.20 22.14 -16.79
CA SER A 116 -13.92 23.39 -16.09
C SER A 116 -12.53 23.45 -15.43
N THR A 117 -11.85 22.29 -15.20
CA THR A 117 -10.53 22.31 -14.58
C THR A 117 -9.49 23.05 -15.41
N LYS A 118 -8.56 23.75 -14.75
CA LYS A 118 -7.40 24.39 -15.38
C LYS A 118 -6.17 23.47 -15.46
N LEU A 119 -6.22 22.31 -14.80
CA LEU A 119 -5.13 21.33 -14.78
C LEU A 119 -4.85 20.73 -16.18
N ILE A 120 -5.89 20.63 -17.02
CA ILE A 120 -5.84 20.02 -18.35
C ILE A 120 -6.24 21.04 -19.40
N SER A 121 -5.47 21.16 -20.48
CA SER A 121 -5.77 22.04 -21.61
C SER A 121 -7.04 21.60 -22.35
N MET A 122 -7.63 22.49 -23.15
CA MET A 122 -8.77 22.15 -23.99
C MET A 122 -8.44 21.04 -24.99
N LYS A 123 -7.19 21.01 -25.52
CA LYS A 123 -6.71 19.95 -26.42
C LYS A 123 -6.67 18.62 -25.70
N GLY A 124 -6.14 18.58 -24.48
CA GLY A 124 -6.08 17.38 -23.64
C GLY A 124 -7.47 16.86 -23.26
N LYS A 125 -8.41 17.77 -22.92
CA LYS A 125 -9.81 17.42 -22.64
C LYS A 125 -10.50 16.76 -23.84
N LEU A 126 -10.36 17.36 -25.02
CA LEU A 126 -10.92 16.80 -26.25
C LEU A 126 -10.26 15.47 -26.63
N ARG A 127 -8.93 15.33 -26.38
CA ARG A 127 -8.23 14.05 -26.57
C ARG A 127 -8.79 12.97 -25.65
N ALA A 128 -9.01 13.27 -24.36
CA ALA A 128 -9.57 12.33 -23.41
C ALA A 128 -10.98 11.86 -23.79
N LEU A 129 -11.83 12.76 -24.29
CA LEU A 129 -13.19 12.41 -24.73
C LEU A 129 -13.22 11.46 -25.92
N LYS A 130 -12.13 11.28 -26.67
CA LYS A 130 -12.04 10.25 -27.72
C LYS A 130 -12.16 8.83 -27.16
N ASP A 131 -11.91 8.62 -25.86
CA ASP A 131 -12.14 7.35 -25.18
C ASP A 131 -13.54 6.78 -25.46
N LEU A 132 -14.54 7.64 -25.60
CA LEU A 132 -15.93 7.24 -25.88
C LEU A 132 -16.12 6.55 -27.24
N THR A 133 -15.15 6.65 -28.14
CA THR A 133 -15.21 6.16 -29.52
C THR A 133 -14.08 5.21 -29.90
N ILE A 134 -13.04 5.09 -29.08
CA ILE A 134 -11.91 4.17 -29.31
C ILE A 134 -12.40 2.75 -28.99
N LYS A 135 -12.08 1.80 -29.85
CA LYS A 135 -12.36 0.36 -29.60
C LYS A 135 -11.56 -0.13 -28.40
N PRO A 136 -12.03 -1.18 -27.70
CA PRO A 136 -11.24 -1.84 -26.66
C PRO A 136 -9.86 -2.23 -27.16
N ILE A 137 -8.86 -2.10 -26.29
CA ILE A 137 -7.47 -2.40 -26.62
C ILE A 137 -7.27 -3.91 -26.59
N GLU A 138 -6.75 -4.48 -27.67
CA GLU A 138 -6.29 -5.87 -27.69
C GLU A 138 -4.89 -5.95 -27.07
N MET A 139 -4.72 -6.79 -26.07
CA MET A 139 -3.43 -7.00 -25.39
C MET A 139 -2.73 -8.21 -25.99
N GLU A 140 -1.52 -8.03 -26.53
CA GLU A 140 -0.78 -9.12 -27.18
C GLU A 140 -0.36 -10.22 -26.19
N ASN A 141 -0.03 -9.88 -24.94
CA ASN A 141 0.51 -10.79 -23.93
C ASN A 141 -0.32 -10.85 -22.64
N GLU A 142 -1.62 -10.63 -22.71
CA GLU A 142 -2.54 -10.60 -21.56
C GLU A 142 -2.20 -9.55 -20.49
N ASP A 143 -1.24 -8.67 -20.72
CA ASP A 143 -0.82 -7.57 -19.85
C ASP A 143 -0.22 -6.43 -20.66
N MET A 144 -0.29 -5.22 -20.11
CA MET A 144 0.32 -4.01 -20.65
C MET A 144 0.64 -3.03 -19.53
N SER A 145 1.40 -1.98 -19.83
CA SER A 145 1.65 -0.95 -18.81
C SER A 145 0.42 -0.08 -18.57
N VAL A 146 0.31 0.41 -17.33
CA VAL A 146 -0.70 1.39 -16.95
C VAL A 146 -0.56 2.66 -17.79
N GLY A 147 0.69 3.10 -18.06
CA GLY A 147 0.98 4.27 -18.90
C GLY A 147 0.48 4.09 -20.32
N GLU A 148 0.79 2.96 -20.97
CA GLU A 148 0.32 2.66 -22.32
C GLU A 148 -1.21 2.63 -22.43
N PHE A 149 -1.86 1.97 -21.47
CA PHE A 149 -3.32 1.87 -21.41
C PHE A 149 -3.98 3.25 -21.32
N PHE A 150 -3.60 4.05 -20.33
CA PHE A 150 -4.23 5.35 -20.14
C PHE A 150 -3.84 6.38 -21.20
N ARG A 151 -2.61 6.32 -21.74
CA ARG A 151 -2.17 7.16 -22.86
C ARG A 151 -3.01 6.89 -24.09
N THR A 152 -3.27 5.62 -24.39
CA THR A 152 -4.13 5.21 -25.50
C THR A 152 -5.57 5.64 -25.29
N ARG A 153 -6.11 5.55 -24.09
CA ARG A 153 -7.49 5.89 -23.77
C ARG A 153 -7.72 7.41 -23.60
N LEU A 154 -6.92 8.05 -22.74
CA LEU A 154 -7.18 9.43 -22.29
C LEU A 154 -6.15 10.46 -22.81
N GLY A 155 -5.00 10.01 -23.32
CA GLY A 155 -3.92 10.86 -23.84
C GLY A 155 -2.91 11.27 -22.77
N ASP A 156 -1.77 11.79 -23.24
CA ASP A 156 -0.60 12.09 -22.39
C ASP A 156 -0.91 13.09 -21.29
N GLU A 157 -1.56 14.20 -21.62
CA GLU A 157 -1.77 15.28 -20.66
C GLU A 157 -2.65 14.87 -19.46
N VAL A 158 -3.68 14.04 -19.69
CA VAL A 158 -4.52 13.51 -18.60
C VAL A 158 -3.75 12.43 -17.83
N LEU A 159 -2.96 11.64 -18.51
CA LEU A 159 -2.09 10.66 -17.86
C LEU A 159 -1.09 11.35 -16.93
N GLU A 160 -0.29 12.28 -17.43
CA GLU A 160 0.83 12.90 -16.70
C GLU A 160 0.38 13.84 -15.58
N ASN A 161 -0.70 14.61 -15.82
CA ASN A 161 -1.13 15.64 -14.87
C ASN A 161 -2.22 15.18 -13.91
N LEU A 162 -2.93 14.09 -14.18
CA LEU A 162 -4.06 13.68 -13.33
C LEU A 162 -3.96 12.23 -12.85
N ILE A 163 -3.63 11.27 -13.75
CA ILE A 163 -3.67 9.86 -13.39
C ILE A 163 -2.37 9.43 -12.71
N GLU A 164 -1.23 9.72 -13.31
CA GLU A 164 0.07 9.30 -12.80
C GLU A 164 0.34 9.81 -11.37
N PRO A 165 0.10 11.10 -11.02
CA PRO A 165 0.31 11.56 -9.66
C PRO A 165 -0.50 10.79 -8.62
N LEU A 166 -1.72 10.35 -8.99
CA LEU A 166 -2.59 9.59 -8.09
C LEU A 166 -2.18 8.12 -7.95
N LEU A 167 -1.67 7.51 -9.03
CA LEU A 167 -1.31 6.10 -9.05
C LEU A 167 0.12 5.85 -8.61
N SER A 168 1.06 6.71 -8.98
CA SER A 168 2.46 6.63 -8.56
C SER A 168 2.62 6.79 -7.04
N GLY A 169 1.79 7.60 -6.41
CA GLY A 169 1.74 7.74 -4.95
C GLY A 169 1.41 6.43 -4.21
N ILE A 170 0.79 5.46 -4.88
CA ILE A 170 0.47 4.15 -4.30
C ILE A 170 1.65 3.17 -4.41
N TYR A 171 2.31 3.15 -5.57
CA TYR A 171 3.33 2.14 -5.91
C TYR A 171 4.75 2.70 -5.94
N GLY A 172 4.93 4.02 -6.05
CA GLY A 172 6.25 4.67 -6.21
C GLY A 172 6.99 4.21 -7.48
N THR A 173 6.23 3.91 -8.55
CA THR A 173 6.73 3.23 -9.77
C THR A 173 6.54 4.12 -10.98
N ASP A 174 7.42 3.95 -11.99
CA ASP A 174 7.20 4.48 -13.32
C ASP A 174 5.98 3.80 -13.96
N ILE A 175 4.97 4.59 -14.26
CA ILE A 175 3.70 4.13 -14.81
C ILE A 175 3.87 3.45 -16.19
N ASP A 176 4.95 3.74 -16.91
CA ASP A 176 5.23 3.17 -18.22
C ASP A 176 5.76 1.72 -18.16
N VAL A 177 6.18 1.25 -16.99
CA VAL A 177 6.57 -0.15 -16.75
C VAL A 177 5.64 -0.89 -15.80
N LEU A 178 4.77 -0.16 -15.08
CA LEU A 178 3.84 -0.72 -14.12
C LEU A 178 2.76 -1.56 -14.81
N SER A 179 2.62 -2.82 -14.42
CA SER A 179 1.62 -3.75 -14.95
C SER A 179 0.19 -3.31 -14.64
N LEU A 180 -0.64 -3.17 -15.65
CA LEU A 180 -2.06 -2.90 -15.51
C LEU A 180 -2.79 -4.07 -14.82
N MET A 181 -2.49 -5.29 -15.24
CA MET A 181 -3.19 -6.48 -14.74
C MET A 181 -2.81 -6.85 -13.31
N SER A 182 -1.60 -6.49 -12.88
CA SER A 182 -1.16 -6.71 -11.48
C SER A 182 -1.69 -5.63 -10.52
N THR A 183 -2.02 -4.43 -11.01
CA THR A 183 -2.34 -3.29 -10.14
C THR A 183 -3.79 -2.82 -10.27
N PHE A 184 -4.28 -2.68 -11.49
CA PHE A 184 -5.59 -2.10 -11.80
C PHE A 184 -6.37 -2.88 -12.87
N PRO A 185 -6.52 -4.22 -12.75
CA PRO A 185 -7.18 -5.05 -13.78
C PRO A 185 -8.63 -4.62 -14.05
N ASN A 186 -9.27 -4.00 -13.06
CA ASN A 186 -10.64 -3.51 -13.19
C ASN A 186 -10.82 -2.47 -14.31
N PHE A 187 -9.77 -1.67 -14.62
CA PHE A 187 -9.90 -0.72 -15.72
C PHE A 187 -10.02 -1.43 -17.07
N LYS A 188 -9.27 -2.51 -17.24
CA LYS A 188 -9.37 -3.31 -18.47
C LYS A 188 -10.72 -4.03 -18.57
N ALA A 189 -11.20 -4.61 -17.48
CA ALA A 189 -12.54 -5.22 -17.45
C ALA A 189 -13.65 -4.22 -17.77
N LEU A 190 -13.60 -3.01 -17.21
CA LEU A 190 -14.56 -1.93 -17.51
C LEU A 190 -14.48 -1.45 -18.96
N GLU A 191 -13.28 -1.39 -19.51
CA GLU A 191 -13.09 -1.06 -20.94
C GLU A 191 -13.73 -2.12 -21.83
N GLU A 192 -13.53 -3.39 -21.56
CA GLU A 192 -14.09 -4.51 -22.33
C GLU A 192 -15.61 -4.53 -22.25
N GLU A 193 -16.17 -4.37 -21.04
CA GLU A 193 -17.61 -4.43 -20.82
C GLU A 193 -18.36 -3.24 -21.41
N HIS A 194 -17.80 -2.02 -21.29
CA HIS A 194 -18.49 -0.78 -21.67
C HIS A 194 -17.93 -0.10 -22.93
N GLY A 195 -16.86 -0.64 -23.52
CA GLY A 195 -16.17 -0.08 -24.69
C GLY A 195 -15.39 1.22 -24.41
N SER A 196 -15.40 1.70 -23.14
CA SER A 196 -14.80 2.97 -22.72
C SER A 196 -14.59 2.95 -21.21
N ILE A 197 -13.41 3.41 -20.74
CA ILE A 197 -13.16 3.51 -19.31
C ILE A 197 -13.99 4.65 -18.67
N ILE A 198 -14.26 5.73 -19.39
CA ILE A 198 -15.14 6.79 -18.90
C ILE A 198 -16.55 6.25 -18.65
N LYS A 199 -17.13 5.51 -19.60
CA LYS A 199 -18.46 4.89 -19.44
C LYS A 199 -18.47 3.87 -18.32
N GLY A 200 -17.46 3.00 -18.25
CA GLY A 200 -17.31 2.00 -17.18
C GLY A 200 -17.23 2.64 -15.80
N MET A 201 -16.41 3.68 -15.63
CA MET A 201 -16.30 4.39 -14.36
C MET A 201 -17.56 5.19 -14.00
N GLN A 202 -18.31 5.70 -14.99
CA GLN A 202 -19.65 6.28 -14.77
C GLN A 202 -20.64 5.23 -14.24
N HIS A 203 -20.57 4.00 -14.76
CA HIS A 203 -21.38 2.90 -14.28
C HIS A 203 -21.06 2.57 -12.82
N VAL A 204 -19.79 2.37 -12.50
CA VAL A 204 -19.30 2.14 -11.12
C VAL A 204 -19.75 3.26 -10.16
N LYS A 205 -19.71 4.52 -10.60
CA LYS A 205 -20.20 5.64 -9.80
C LYS A 205 -21.68 5.54 -9.50
N LYS A 206 -22.50 5.22 -10.50
CA LYS A 206 -23.95 5.06 -10.34
C LYS A 206 -24.28 3.92 -9.37
N GLU A 207 -23.64 2.77 -9.50
CA GLU A 207 -23.81 1.64 -8.59
C GLU A 207 -23.49 2.00 -7.13
N ARG A 208 -22.35 2.70 -6.92
CA ARG A 208 -21.97 3.17 -5.56
C ARG A 208 -23.00 4.13 -4.97
N GLN A 209 -23.55 5.04 -5.80
CA GLN A 209 -24.59 5.97 -5.35
C GLN A 209 -25.89 5.22 -4.98
N GLN A 210 -26.31 4.23 -5.75
CA GLN A 210 -27.46 3.41 -5.45
C GLN A 210 -27.28 2.59 -4.17
N GLN A 211 -26.11 1.98 -3.98
CA GLN A 211 -25.77 1.25 -2.76
C GLN A 211 -25.77 2.15 -1.53
N ALA A 212 -25.18 3.36 -1.62
CA ALA A 212 -25.16 4.33 -0.54
C ALA A 212 -26.57 4.79 -0.15
N GLN A 213 -27.45 5.02 -1.13
CA GLN A 213 -28.86 5.37 -0.89
C GLN A 213 -29.62 4.22 -0.23
N HIS A 214 -29.40 2.99 -0.67
CA HIS A 214 -30.04 1.82 -0.09
C HIS A 214 -29.63 1.59 1.38
N ASN A 215 -28.37 1.84 1.71
CA ASN A 215 -27.83 1.65 3.06
C ASN A 215 -28.01 2.87 3.98
N GLN A 216 -28.68 3.94 3.54
CA GLN A 216 -28.85 5.21 4.27
C GLN A 216 -27.54 5.80 4.79
N GLN A 217 -26.42 5.50 4.13
CA GLN A 217 -25.12 6.00 4.50
C GLN A 217 -24.88 7.37 3.84
N GLY A 218 -24.58 8.36 4.67
CA GLY A 218 -24.08 9.66 4.19
C GLY A 218 -22.74 9.51 3.45
N PRO A 219 -22.22 10.59 2.82
CA PRO A 219 -20.92 10.58 2.20
C PRO A 219 -19.85 10.24 3.25
N GLN A 220 -19.25 9.06 3.13
CA GLN A 220 -18.16 8.61 4.00
C GLN A 220 -16.84 8.73 3.24
N GLY A 221 -15.78 9.05 3.96
CA GLY A 221 -14.43 9.01 3.44
C GLY A 221 -14.05 7.58 2.97
N GLN A 222 -13.10 7.52 2.06
CA GLN A 222 -12.68 6.24 1.47
C GLN A 222 -11.70 5.46 2.36
N PHE A 223 -11.05 6.15 3.31
CA PHE A 223 -9.99 5.60 4.13
C PHE A 223 -10.45 5.44 5.57
N LYS A 224 -9.93 4.41 6.21
CA LYS A 224 -10.07 4.16 7.64
C LYS A 224 -8.72 4.13 8.32
N GLN A 225 -8.71 4.55 9.58
CA GLN A 225 -7.56 4.52 10.47
C GLN A 225 -8.04 4.00 11.84
N PHE A 226 -7.15 3.55 12.69
CA PHE A 226 -7.46 3.28 14.08
C PHE A 226 -7.15 4.52 14.95
N ARG A 227 -8.00 4.79 15.93
CA ARG A 227 -7.93 6.01 16.76
C ARG A 227 -6.56 6.22 17.42
N HIS A 228 -5.93 5.14 17.85
CA HIS A 228 -4.60 5.14 18.47
C HIS A 228 -3.49 4.73 17.51
N GLY A 229 -3.74 4.82 16.20
CA GLY A 229 -2.82 4.44 15.13
C GLY A 229 -2.90 2.98 14.73
N LEU A 230 -2.28 2.67 13.60
CA LEU A 230 -2.30 1.31 13.03
C LEU A 230 -1.58 0.28 13.91
N ASN A 231 -0.61 0.73 14.71
CA ASN A 231 0.06 -0.16 15.68
C ASN A 231 -0.89 -0.71 16.75
N ASP A 232 -1.96 0.00 17.09
CA ASP A 232 -2.93 -0.51 18.06
C ASP A 232 -3.59 -1.81 17.55
N PHE A 233 -3.94 -1.86 16.27
CA PHE A 233 -4.41 -3.09 15.64
C PHE A 233 -3.35 -4.21 15.69
N VAL A 234 -2.08 -3.88 15.40
CA VAL A 234 -0.98 -4.85 15.47
C VAL A 234 -0.85 -5.41 16.89
N ASN A 235 -0.89 -4.54 17.89
CA ASN A 235 -0.78 -4.92 19.30
C ASN A 235 -1.97 -5.79 19.76
N LYS A 236 -3.19 -5.46 19.35
CA LYS A 236 -4.38 -6.27 19.63
C LYS A 236 -4.31 -7.64 18.97
N LEU A 237 -3.85 -7.68 17.72
CA LEU A 237 -3.66 -8.95 17.00
C LEU A 237 -2.58 -9.81 17.65
N GLU A 238 -1.45 -9.24 18.06
CA GLU A 238 -0.41 -9.95 18.79
C GLU A 238 -0.92 -10.50 20.15
N GLN A 239 -1.63 -9.67 20.92
CA GLN A 239 -2.21 -10.08 22.21
C GLN A 239 -3.20 -11.23 22.01
N TRP A 240 -4.06 -11.14 20.98
CA TRP A 240 -4.99 -12.21 20.65
C TRP A 240 -4.25 -13.50 20.28
N LEU A 241 -3.19 -13.42 19.49
CA LEU A 241 -2.38 -14.56 19.07
C LEU A 241 -1.70 -15.23 20.28
N LYS A 242 -1.10 -14.44 21.18
CA LYS A 242 -0.49 -14.97 22.43
C LYS A 242 -1.52 -15.65 23.32
N ALA A 243 -2.73 -15.10 23.41
CA ALA A 243 -3.83 -15.72 24.16
C ALA A 243 -4.36 -17.03 23.52
N HIS A 244 -4.00 -17.30 22.24
CA HIS A 244 -4.31 -18.53 21.51
C HIS A 244 -3.06 -19.40 21.30
N ASP A 245 -2.10 -19.36 22.22
CA ASP A 245 -0.90 -20.21 22.26
C ASP A 245 -0.02 -20.11 21.01
N VAL A 246 0.11 -18.91 20.41
CA VAL A 246 1.11 -18.63 19.38
C VAL A 246 2.42 -18.21 20.04
N THR A 247 3.52 -18.90 19.71
CA THR A 247 4.85 -18.58 20.20
C THR A 247 5.50 -17.53 19.30
N PHE A 248 6.11 -16.50 19.90
CA PHE A 248 6.86 -15.46 19.18
C PHE A 248 8.34 -15.51 19.56
N HIS A 249 9.20 -15.49 18.56
CA HIS A 249 10.63 -15.28 18.68
C HIS A 249 11.00 -13.97 17.98
N TYR A 250 11.22 -12.92 18.76
CA TYR A 250 11.73 -11.64 18.29
C TYR A 250 13.26 -11.64 18.26
N GLU A 251 13.85 -10.69 17.51
CA GLU A 251 15.31 -10.58 17.34
C GLU A 251 15.93 -11.91 16.88
N THR A 252 15.14 -12.70 16.12
CA THR A 252 15.46 -14.07 15.73
C THR A 252 15.36 -14.19 14.20
N PRO A 253 16.36 -13.67 13.46
CA PRO A 253 16.40 -13.82 12.01
C PRO A 253 16.62 -15.29 11.63
N VAL A 254 15.79 -15.78 10.71
CA VAL A 254 15.96 -17.11 10.11
C VAL A 254 17.11 -17.05 9.12
N HIS A 255 18.05 -17.98 9.24
CA HIS A 255 19.20 -18.11 8.37
C HIS A 255 18.85 -18.86 7.09
N ASP A 256 18.20 -20.04 7.22
CA ASP A 256 17.86 -20.89 6.08
C ASP A 256 16.63 -21.76 6.34
N LEU A 257 16.05 -22.31 5.27
CA LEU A 257 14.96 -23.27 5.28
C LEU A 257 15.40 -24.57 4.60
N ILE A 258 15.57 -25.63 5.39
CA ILE A 258 16.03 -26.92 4.88
C ILE A 258 14.84 -27.85 4.69
N GLY A 259 14.44 -28.07 3.44
CA GLY A 259 13.32 -28.93 3.08
C GLY A 259 13.61 -30.42 3.28
N THR A 260 12.58 -31.16 3.70
CA THR A 260 12.56 -32.63 3.80
C THR A 260 11.27 -33.17 3.18
N GLN A 261 11.13 -34.47 3.07
CA GLN A 261 9.89 -35.11 2.60
C GLN A 261 8.69 -34.91 3.56
N LYS A 262 8.92 -34.49 4.81
CA LYS A 262 7.89 -34.40 5.86
C LYS A 262 7.65 -33.00 6.36
N GLY A 263 8.43 -32.02 5.92
CA GLY A 263 8.37 -30.63 6.38
C GLY A 263 9.70 -29.93 6.24
N TYR A 264 9.93 -28.92 7.06
CA TYR A 264 11.11 -28.06 7.00
C TYR A 264 11.80 -27.96 8.34
N TYR A 265 13.13 -27.90 8.32
CA TYR A 265 13.90 -27.32 9.40
C TYR A 265 14.04 -25.82 9.17
N VAL A 266 13.66 -25.03 10.15
CA VAL A 266 14.01 -23.60 10.25
C VAL A 266 15.36 -23.53 10.96
N GLU A 267 16.36 -23.01 10.27
CA GLU A 267 17.72 -22.83 10.79
C GLU A 267 17.94 -21.37 11.20
N LEU A 268 18.51 -21.16 12.38
CA LEU A 268 18.84 -19.84 12.90
C LEU A 268 20.35 -19.53 12.72
N ASN A 269 20.75 -18.29 12.96
CA ASN A 269 22.14 -17.85 12.82
C ASN A 269 23.13 -18.59 13.77
N ASP A 270 22.66 -19.16 14.85
CA ASP A 270 23.45 -19.99 15.80
C ASP A 270 23.49 -21.47 15.40
N GLU A 271 23.09 -21.81 14.18
CA GLU A 271 23.01 -23.17 13.64
C GLU A 271 21.95 -24.05 14.33
N SER A 272 21.19 -23.53 15.26
CA SER A 272 20.08 -24.28 15.87
C SER A 272 18.97 -24.52 14.86
N ARG A 273 18.33 -25.69 14.93
CA ARG A 273 17.29 -26.12 13.97
C ARG A 273 16.05 -26.59 14.68
N SER A 274 14.91 -26.14 14.26
CA SER A 274 13.59 -26.59 14.71
C SER A 274 12.78 -27.13 13.53
N PHE A 275 12.14 -28.29 13.69
CA PHE A 275 11.35 -28.93 12.65
C PHE A 275 9.89 -28.47 12.70
N TYR A 276 9.31 -28.24 11.52
CA TYR A 276 7.92 -27.88 11.32
C TYR A 276 7.30 -28.68 10.18
N ASP A 277 6.04 -29.07 10.36
CA ASP A 277 5.24 -29.78 9.34
C ASP A 277 4.87 -28.87 8.17
N GLY A 278 4.86 -27.55 8.38
CA GLY A 278 4.62 -26.54 7.36
C GLY A 278 5.27 -25.20 7.68
N VAL A 279 5.63 -24.43 6.66
CA VAL A 279 6.22 -23.10 6.78
C VAL A 279 5.49 -22.10 5.91
N ILE A 280 5.16 -20.93 6.46
CA ILE A 280 4.71 -19.77 5.72
C ILE A 280 5.79 -18.69 5.78
N VAL A 281 6.30 -18.29 4.61
CA VAL A 281 7.25 -17.18 4.48
C VAL A 281 6.49 -15.93 4.14
N ALA A 282 6.58 -14.92 5.00
CA ALA A 282 5.91 -13.62 4.88
C ALA A 282 6.90 -12.44 4.99
N THR A 283 8.13 -12.67 4.51
CA THR A 283 9.21 -11.68 4.50
C THR A 283 9.29 -10.93 3.15
N PRO A 284 10.03 -9.81 3.07
CA PRO A 284 10.41 -9.22 1.79
C PRO A 284 11.17 -10.21 0.90
N HIS A 285 11.05 -10.05 -0.42
CA HIS A 285 11.69 -10.97 -1.37
C HIS A 285 13.23 -10.96 -1.28
N GLN A 286 13.82 -9.86 -0.86
CA GLN A 286 15.27 -9.76 -0.63
C GLN A 286 15.77 -10.76 0.41
N VAL A 287 14.91 -11.21 1.34
CA VAL A 287 15.26 -12.18 2.37
C VAL A 287 15.13 -13.61 1.82
N PHE A 288 13.94 -13.98 1.38
CA PHE A 288 13.69 -15.39 1.04
C PHE A 288 14.35 -15.84 -0.28
N ARG A 289 14.67 -14.93 -1.20
CA ARG A 289 15.31 -15.30 -2.47
C ARG A 289 16.64 -16.04 -2.27
N GLU A 290 17.36 -15.76 -1.21
CA GLU A 290 18.65 -16.40 -0.90
C GLU A 290 18.44 -17.89 -0.54
N TRP A 291 17.34 -18.22 0.14
CA TRP A 291 17.02 -19.61 0.52
C TRP A 291 16.66 -20.51 -0.66
N PHE A 292 16.24 -19.91 -1.77
CA PHE A 292 15.83 -20.60 -2.99
C PHE A 292 16.75 -20.28 -4.18
N SER A 293 17.98 -19.84 -3.94
CA SER A 293 18.95 -19.41 -4.96
C SER A 293 19.35 -20.52 -5.93
N THR A 294 19.14 -21.78 -5.59
CA THR A 294 19.41 -22.94 -6.46
C THR A 294 18.22 -23.32 -7.37
N ASP A 295 17.05 -22.73 -7.16
CA ASP A 295 15.86 -22.97 -7.99
C ASP A 295 15.66 -21.81 -8.97
N PRO A 296 15.84 -22.03 -10.30
CA PRO A 296 15.73 -20.99 -11.32
C PRO A 296 14.36 -20.29 -11.37
N MET A 297 13.29 -20.90 -10.84
CA MET A 297 11.97 -20.28 -10.77
C MET A 297 11.97 -19.03 -9.88
N PHE A 298 12.83 -19.02 -8.85
CA PHE A 298 12.98 -17.90 -7.93
C PHE A 298 13.95 -16.79 -8.41
N ASP A 299 14.65 -16.99 -9.55
CA ASP A 299 15.50 -15.93 -10.17
C ASP A 299 14.72 -14.65 -10.45
N TYR A 300 13.43 -14.76 -10.63
CA TYR A 300 12.54 -13.60 -10.77
C TYR A 300 12.67 -12.63 -9.59
N PHE A 301 12.73 -13.11 -8.37
CA PHE A 301 12.82 -12.28 -7.17
C PHE A 301 14.18 -11.62 -7.00
N SER A 302 15.23 -12.16 -7.61
CA SER A 302 16.55 -11.50 -7.67
C SER A 302 16.55 -10.28 -8.58
N LYS A 303 15.62 -10.24 -9.55
CA LYS A 303 15.45 -9.15 -10.53
C LYS A 303 14.28 -8.22 -10.18
N LEU A 304 13.47 -8.59 -9.20
CA LEU A 304 12.32 -7.78 -8.77
C LEU A 304 12.84 -6.53 -8.05
N GLU A 305 12.71 -5.41 -8.70
CA GLU A 305 13.07 -4.11 -8.13
C GLU A 305 12.12 -3.73 -6.98
N ALA A 306 12.62 -2.88 -6.09
CA ALA A 306 11.80 -2.29 -5.05
C ALA A 306 12.23 -0.83 -4.82
N SER A 307 11.27 0.07 -4.75
CA SER A 307 11.53 1.47 -4.43
C SER A 307 11.68 1.70 -2.93
N SER A 308 12.51 2.67 -2.60
CA SER A 308 12.67 3.18 -1.24
C SER A 308 11.78 4.40 -1.03
N VAL A 309 11.20 4.52 0.15
CA VAL A 309 10.34 5.66 0.52
C VAL A 309 10.77 6.22 1.86
N ALA A 310 10.86 7.54 1.97
CA ALA A 310 10.98 8.24 3.24
C ALA A 310 9.69 9.02 3.55
N THR A 311 9.25 8.92 4.78
CA THR A 311 8.21 9.78 5.35
C THR A 311 8.92 10.83 6.20
N VAL A 312 8.70 12.11 5.89
CA VAL A 312 9.20 13.25 6.66
C VAL A 312 8.02 13.95 7.31
N VAL A 313 7.98 13.94 8.63
CA VAL A 313 6.92 14.53 9.45
C VAL A 313 7.36 15.87 9.97
N PHE A 314 6.46 16.85 9.90
CA PHE A 314 6.65 18.19 10.48
C PHE A 314 5.49 18.50 11.43
N ALA A 315 5.80 18.97 12.62
CA ALA A 315 4.82 19.53 13.52
C ALA A 315 5.07 21.04 13.70
N PHE A 316 4.00 21.83 13.69
CA PHE A 316 4.05 23.28 13.82
C PHE A 316 2.95 23.77 14.75
N ASP A 317 3.13 24.97 15.31
CA ASP A 317 2.01 25.76 15.79
C ASP A 317 1.09 26.15 14.63
N GLU A 318 -0.22 26.07 14.82
CA GLU A 318 -1.21 26.44 13.79
C GLU A 318 -1.01 27.90 13.32
N ALA A 319 -0.62 28.81 14.19
CA ALA A 319 -0.34 30.20 13.87
C ALA A 319 0.84 30.38 12.88
N ASN A 320 1.70 29.36 12.74
CA ASN A 320 2.86 29.40 11.86
C ASN A 320 2.57 28.85 10.45
N ILE A 321 1.37 28.40 10.17
CA ILE A 321 1.00 27.83 8.87
C ILE A 321 -0.15 28.60 8.24
N GLU A 322 0.08 29.17 7.07
CA GLU A 322 -0.96 29.74 6.23
C GLU A 322 -1.47 28.68 5.24
N ASN A 323 -2.31 27.76 5.72
CA ASN A 323 -2.98 26.81 4.85
C ASN A 323 -4.48 27.11 4.76
N THR A 324 -4.84 27.94 3.79
CA THR A 324 -6.23 28.32 3.50
C THR A 324 -6.97 27.30 2.64
N SER A 325 -6.26 26.32 2.06
CA SER A 325 -6.88 25.27 1.22
C SER A 325 -7.68 24.30 2.08
N ASP A 326 -8.92 24.06 1.70
CA ASP A 326 -9.73 22.98 2.26
C ASP A 326 -9.34 21.66 1.59
N GLY A 327 -8.95 20.66 2.37
CA GLY A 327 -8.56 19.36 1.82
C GLY A 327 -7.63 18.55 2.70
N THR A 328 -7.24 17.40 2.19
CA THR A 328 -6.45 16.39 2.93
C THR A 328 -4.98 16.32 2.54
N GLY A 329 -4.59 17.06 1.50
CA GLY A 329 -3.23 17.05 0.98
C GLY A 329 -3.15 17.12 -0.54
N PHE A 330 -1.97 16.85 -1.06
CA PHE A 330 -1.71 16.89 -2.49
C PHE A 330 -0.71 15.80 -2.92
N VAL A 331 -0.76 15.45 -4.19
CA VAL A 331 0.26 14.68 -4.89
C VAL A 331 0.98 15.58 -5.90
N VAL A 332 2.20 15.22 -6.27
CA VAL A 332 3.03 16.03 -7.15
C VAL A 332 3.09 15.40 -8.54
N ALA A 333 2.83 16.20 -9.58
CA ALA A 333 2.97 15.74 -10.95
C ALA A 333 4.46 15.47 -11.28
N ARG A 334 4.71 14.41 -12.06
CA ARG A 334 6.06 14.00 -12.48
C ARG A 334 6.87 15.11 -13.16
N THR A 335 6.18 16.03 -13.82
CA THR A 335 6.77 17.17 -14.51
C THR A 335 7.29 18.26 -13.58
N SER A 336 6.99 18.20 -12.28
CA SER A 336 7.43 19.18 -11.28
C SER A 336 8.85 18.88 -10.81
N ALA A 337 9.64 19.94 -10.65
CA ALA A 337 11.05 19.85 -10.23
C ALA A 337 11.17 19.80 -8.69
N THR A 338 10.57 18.80 -8.06
CA THR A 338 10.60 18.57 -6.61
C THR A 338 11.02 17.15 -6.31
N ASP A 339 11.58 16.90 -5.12
CA ASP A 339 11.92 15.56 -4.64
C ASP A 339 10.79 14.92 -3.86
N ILE A 340 9.90 15.72 -3.23
CA ILE A 340 8.68 15.17 -2.64
C ILE A 340 7.71 14.71 -3.72
N THR A 341 7.02 13.60 -3.46
CA THR A 341 6.03 13.01 -4.37
C THR A 341 4.60 13.27 -3.92
N ALA A 342 4.40 13.52 -2.63
CA ALA A 342 3.10 13.83 -2.05
C ALA A 342 3.26 14.52 -0.69
N CYS A 343 2.16 15.12 -0.23
CA CYS A 343 2.03 15.66 1.11
C CYS A 343 0.62 15.40 1.65
N THR A 344 0.54 14.89 2.88
CA THR A 344 -0.73 14.80 3.62
C THR A 344 -0.78 15.91 4.66
N TRP A 345 -1.86 16.66 4.67
CA TRP A 345 -2.22 17.57 5.76
C TRP A 345 -2.91 16.75 6.85
N THR A 346 -2.09 16.11 7.70
CA THR A 346 -2.52 15.06 8.61
C THR A 346 -3.60 15.54 9.58
N THR A 347 -3.42 16.72 10.16
CA THR A 347 -4.42 17.31 11.07
C THR A 347 -5.79 17.50 10.41
N LYS A 348 -5.82 17.89 9.12
CA LYS A 348 -7.08 18.06 8.38
C LYS A 348 -7.71 16.72 7.98
N LYS A 349 -6.88 15.73 7.64
CA LYS A 349 -7.35 14.40 7.26
C LYS A 349 -7.76 13.54 8.47
N TRP A 350 -7.00 13.67 9.56
CA TRP A 350 -7.14 12.90 10.80
C TRP A 350 -7.04 13.81 12.03
N PRO A 351 -8.09 14.62 12.34
CA PRO A 351 -8.03 15.62 13.43
C PRO A 351 -7.67 15.03 14.79
N HIS A 352 -8.04 13.77 15.05
CA HIS A 352 -7.79 13.09 16.32
C HIS A 352 -6.31 12.78 16.58
N THR A 353 -5.43 12.93 15.58
CA THR A 353 -4.00 12.58 15.68
C THR A 353 -3.12 13.72 16.17
N THR A 354 -3.69 14.93 16.27
CA THR A 354 -2.93 16.16 16.53
C THR A 354 -3.62 16.94 17.65
N PRO A 355 -2.87 17.47 18.66
CA PRO A 355 -3.45 18.31 19.69
C PRO A 355 -3.98 19.64 19.14
N GLU A 356 -4.91 20.25 19.84
CA GLU A 356 -5.52 21.54 19.49
C GLU A 356 -4.44 22.65 19.37
N GLY A 357 -4.57 23.51 18.37
CA GLY A 357 -3.62 24.60 18.09
C GLY A 357 -2.31 24.15 17.43
N LYS A 358 -2.21 22.88 17.05
CA LYS A 358 -1.05 22.30 16.36
C LYS A 358 -1.42 21.76 14.97
N VAL A 359 -0.43 21.69 14.10
CA VAL A 359 -0.56 21.14 12.75
C VAL A 359 0.50 20.07 12.51
N LEU A 360 0.07 18.94 11.98
CA LEU A 360 0.93 17.84 11.57
C LEU A 360 0.85 17.68 10.06
N ILE A 361 2.02 17.62 9.41
CA ILE A 361 2.19 17.46 7.97
C ILE A 361 3.12 16.28 7.73
N ARG A 362 2.81 15.46 6.71
CA ARG A 362 3.66 14.36 6.27
C ARG A 362 4.00 14.55 4.80
N ALA A 363 5.28 14.72 4.50
CA ALA A 363 5.81 14.71 3.14
C ALA A 363 6.41 13.33 2.82
N TYR A 364 6.36 12.95 1.55
CA TYR A 364 6.88 11.66 1.07
C TYR A 364 7.95 11.92 0.03
N ILE A 365 9.12 11.28 0.20
CA ILE A 365 10.25 11.31 -0.72
C ILE A 365 10.53 9.88 -1.20
N GLY A 366 10.81 9.71 -2.47
CA GLY A 366 11.18 8.45 -3.09
C GLY A 366 10.46 8.23 -4.40
N LYS A 367 11.23 8.18 -5.47
CA LYS A 367 10.79 7.87 -6.83
C LYS A 367 11.51 6.60 -7.29
N GLN A 368 10.94 5.87 -8.23
CA GLN A 368 11.64 4.73 -8.83
C GLN A 368 12.94 5.18 -9.49
N GLY A 369 14.01 4.43 -9.28
CA GLY A 369 15.34 4.72 -9.83
C GLY A 369 16.10 5.80 -9.09
N ASP A 370 15.51 6.39 -8.04
CA ASP A 370 16.15 7.41 -7.19
C ASP A 370 16.69 6.77 -5.91
N ASN A 371 17.95 7.05 -5.60
CA ASN A 371 18.59 6.57 -4.38
C ASN A 371 18.58 7.58 -3.22
N ILE A 372 17.94 8.73 -3.41
CA ILE A 372 17.93 9.84 -2.44
C ILE A 372 17.62 9.38 -1.00
N VAL A 373 16.67 8.49 -0.84
CA VAL A 373 16.26 7.94 0.47
C VAL A 373 17.39 7.15 1.14
N ASN A 374 18.20 6.44 0.36
CA ASN A 374 19.29 5.60 0.88
C ASN A 374 20.60 6.39 1.08
N GLU A 375 20.81 7.42 0.29
CA GLU A 375 22.07 8.18 0.27
C GLU A 375 22.07 9.39 1.22
N LYS A 376 20.90 10.02 1.41
CA LYS A 376 20.77 11.25 2.21
C LYS A 376 20.61 10.95 3.70
N THR A 377 21.15 11.84 4.56
CA THR A 377 20.89 11.79 6.00
C THR A 377 19.45 12.21 6.32
N ASP A 378 19.00 12.02 7.55
CA ASP A 378 17.67 12.44 7.98
C ASP A 378 17.53 13.97 7.93
N GLU A 379 18.57 14.70 8.33
CA GLU A 379 18.64 16.18 8.28
C GLU A 379 18.56 16.68 6.84
N GLU A 380 19.24 16.03 5.90
CA GLU A 380 19.19 16.39 4.48
C GLU A 380 17.78 16.15 3.91
N LEU A 381 17.12 15.04 4.27
CA LEU A 381 15.74 14.75 3.84
C LEU A 381 14.74 15.74 4.40
N VAL A 382 14.91 16.18 5.66
CA VAL A 382 14.11 17.25 6.27
C VAL A 382 14.31 18.56 5.49
N ALA A 383 15.55 18.93 5.18
CA ALA A 383 15.84 20.15 4.43
C ALA A 383 15.23 20.14 3.02
N ILE A 384 15.33 19.00 2.31
CA ILE A 384 14.73 18.80 0.99
C ILE A 384 13.21 18.95 1.07
N ALA A 385 12.56 18.20 1.95
CA ALA A 385 11.11 18.26 2.10
C ALA A 385 10.62 19.66 2.50
N LYS A 386 11.33 20.34 3.40
CA LYS A 386 10.99 21.70 3.82
C LYS A 386 11.08 22.69 2.65
N ASN A 387 12.17 22.64 1.87
CA ASN A 387 12.36 23.49 0.69
C ASN A 387 11.27 23.29 -0.37
N ASP A 388 10.92 22.04 -0.65
CA ASP A 388 9.86 21.73 -1.62
C ASP A 388 8.48 22.18 -1.12
N LEU A 389 8.17 21.93 0.15
CA LEU A 389 6.89 22.36 0.76
C LEU A 389 6.72 23.89 0.71
N GLN A 390 7.81 24.67 0.84
CA GLN A 390 7.77 26.13 0.74
C GLN A 390 7.34 26.67 -0.64
N GLN A 391 7.44 25.85 -1.69
CA GLN A 391 6.92 26.19 -3.02
C GLN A 391 5.39 26.01 -3.11
N MET A 392 4.78 25.24 -2.20
CA MET A 392 3.40 24.80 -2.27
C MET A 392 2.53 25.36 -1.15
N MET A 393 3.13 25.81 -0.05
CA MET A 393 2.43 26.34 1.10
C MET A 393 3.34 27.31 1.87
N THR A 394 2.71 28.27 2.56
CA THR A 394 3.41 29.25 3.38
C THR A 394 3.45 28.77 4.82
N PHE A 395 4.64 28.71 5.39
CA PHE A 395 4.84 28.52 6.82
C PHE A 395 5.99 29.40 7.35
N HIS A 396 5.88 29.82 8.58
CA HIS A 396 6.79 30.74 9.25
C HIS A 396 7.54 30.01 10.36
N GLY A 397 8.80 30.37 10.56
CA GLY A 397 9.64 29.78 11.61
C GLY A 397 10.05 28.33 11.34
N GLU A 398 10.52 27.69 12.40
CA GLU A 398 10.93 26.30 12.38
C GLU A 398 9.82 25.40 12.93
N PRO A 399 9.75 24.13 12.51
CA PRO A 399 8.84 23.16 13.11
C PRO A 399 9.20 22.91 14.59
N ASP A 400 8.20 22.62 15.41
CA ASP A 400 8.40 22.22 16.80
C ASP A 400 9.26 20.95 16.91
N PHE A 401 9.03 20.03 16.01
CA PHE A 401 9.86 18.85 15.80
C PHE A 401 9.71 18.29 14.37
N THR A 402 10.67 17.45 13.99
CA THR A 402 10.62 16.66 12.75
C THR A 402 10.92 15.20 13.05
N ILE A 403 10.32 14.30 12.31
CA ILE A 403 10.62 12.85 12.36
C ILE A 403 10.80 12.34 10.95
N VAL A 404 11.89 11.59 10.71
CA VAL A 404 12.14 10.91 9.45
C VAL A 404 12.02 9.40 9.65
N ASN A 405 11.34 8.73 8.75
CA ASN A 405 11.35 7.27 8.70
C ASN A 405 11.68 6.82 7.28
N LYS A 406 12.85 6.23 7.12
CA LYS A 406 13.28 5.59 5.88
C LYS A 406 12.78 4.16 5.82
N MET A 407 12.24 3.77 4.69
CA MET A 407 11.84 2.41 4.36
C MET A 407 12.57 1.97 3.09
N PRO A 408 13.81 1.51 3.21
CA PRO A 408 14.61 1.06 2.07
C PRO A 408 13.95 -0.15 1.38
N TYR A 409 13.91 -0.11 0.06
CA TYR A 409 13.41 -1.22 -0.78
C TYR A 409 12.04 -1.77 -0.32
N ALA A 410 11.16 -0.88 0.13
CA ALA A 410 9.92 -1.27 0.79
C ALA A 410 8.78 -1.60 -0.17
N SER A 411 8.79 -1.04 -1.39
CA SER A 411 7.70 -1.19 -2.34
C SER A 411 8.16 -2.00 -3.56
N PRO A 412 7.79 -3.30 -3.65
CA PRO A 412 8.11 -4.13 -4.80
C PRO A 412 7.40 -3.59 -6.06
N GLN A 413 8.10 -3.66 -7.20
CA GLN A 413 7.69 -3.07 -8.46
C GLN A 413 7.08 -4.12 -9.38
N TYR A 414 5.78 -4.01 -9.66
CA TYR A 414 5.06 -4.97 -10.50
C TYR A 414 5.14 -4.57 -11.97
N HIS A 415 6.23 -4.93 -12.63
CA HIS A 415 6.40 -4.67 -14.07
C HIS A 415 5.45 -5.53 -14.91
N VAL A 416 5.23 -5.13 -16.16
CA VAL A 416 4.41 -5.89 -17.13
C VAL A 416 4.85 -7.37 -17.16
N GLY A 417 3.85 -8.26 -17.07
CA GLY A 417 4.05 -9.70 -16.96
C GLY A 417 4.25 -10.23 -15.54
N HIS A 418 4.25 -9.38 -14.51
CA HIS A 418 4.40 -9.78 -13.10
C HIS A 418 3.37 -10.84 -12.70
N ILE A 419 2.07 -10.60 -12.97
CA ILE A 419 1.00 -11.51 -12.54
C ILE A 419 1.14 -12.93 -13.15
N ALA A 420 1.56 -13.03 -14.42
CA ALA A 420 1.78 -14.33 -15.06
C ALA A 420 2.95 -15.09 -14.41
N ARG A 421 4.04 -14.37 -14.09
CA ARG A 421 5.20 -14.95 -13.40
C ARG A 421 4.85 -15.40 -11.99
N ILE A 422 4.11 -14.60 -11.23
CA ILE A 422 3.68 -14.95 -9.87
C ILE A 422 2.77 -16.17 -9.90
N LYS A 423 1.82 -16.27 -10.84
CA LYS A 423 1.00 -17.47 -10.99
C LYS A 423 1.84 -18.72 -11.26
N ALA A 424 2.84 -18.62 -12.16
CA ALA A 424 3.75 -19.71 -12.44
C ALA A 424 4.59 -20.12 -11.21
N ILE A 425 5.09 -19.14 -10.45
CA ILE A 425 5.85 -19.40 -9.22
C ILE A 425 4.95 -20.02 -8.14
N GLN A 426 3.73 -19.52 -7.96
CA GLN A 426 2.79 -20.09 -6.99
C GLN A 426 2.41 -21.54 -7.35
N GLN A 427 2.22 -21.83 -8.65
CA GLN A 427 2.00 -23.20 -9.12
C GLN A 427 3.22 -24.07 -8.86
N HIS A 428 4.42 -23.57 -9.18
CA HIS A 428 5.67 -24.27 -8.90
C HIS A 428 5.88 -24.60 -7.42
N ILE A 429 5.55 -23.64 -6.53
CA ILE A 429 5.56 -23.86 -5.08
C ILE A 429 4.58 -24.98 -4.70
N CYS A 430 3.37 -24.97 -5.25
CA CYS A 430 2.37 -26.01 -4.97
C CYS A 430 2.84 -27.40 -5.41
N ASP A 431 3.53 -27.50 -6.53
CA ASP A 431 3.93 -28.78 -7.14
C ASP A 431 5.21 -29.35 -6.51
N ASN A 432 6.15 -28.49 -6.10
CA ASN A 432 7.49 -28.91 -5.68
C ASN A 432 7.79 -28.69 -4.19
N TYR A 433 7.02 -27.84 -3.49
CA TYR A 433 7.27 -27.45 -2.09
C TYR A 433 6.02 -27.70 -1.22
N GLN A 434 5.65 -28.99 -1.07
CA GLN A 434 4.39 -29.41 -0.41
C GLN A 434 4.15 -28.76 0.96
N HIS A 435 5.20 -28.56 1.74
CA HIS A 435 5.17 -28.07 3.11
C HIS A 435 5.49 -26.58 3.23
N LEU A 436 5.55 -25.85 2.12
CA LEU A 436 5.92 -24.43 2.05
C LEU A 436 4.83 -23.60 1.40
N GLN A 437 4.66 -22.38 1.91
CA GLN A 437 3.93 -21.31 1.22
C GLN A 437 4.70 -20.01 1.39
N ILE A 438 4.78 -19.22 0.32
CA ILE A 438 5.39 -17.89 0.34
C ILE A 438 4.31 -16.89 -0.07
N THR A 439 4.18 -15.79 0.67
CA THR A 439 3.09 -14.83 0.48
C THR A 439 3.48 -13.41 0.92
N GLY A 440 2.68 -12.43 0.56
CA GLY A 440 2.85 -11.04 0.95
C GLY A 440 3.06 -10.09 -0.22
N ALA A 441 3.51 -8.88 0.08
CA ALA A 441 3.60 -7.80 -0.89
C ALA A 441 4.36 -8.12 -2.19
N PRO A 442 5.40 -8.95 -2.23
CA PRO A 442 6.09 -9.27 -3.49
C PRO A 442 5.25 -10.09 -4.50
N PHE A 443 4.09 -10.60 -4.10
CA PHE A 443 3.25 -11.48 -4.92
C PHE A 443 2.10 -10.75 -5.63
N GLU A 444 1.11 -10.26 -4.88
CA GLU A 444 -0.14 -9.81 -5.51
C GLU A 444 -0.48 -8.34 -5.27
N ALA A 445 -0.26 -7.83 -4.07
CA ALA A 445 -0.62 -6.45 -3.73
C ALA A 445 0.05 -5.96 -2.44
N VAL A 446 0.31 -4.66 -2.39
CA VAL A 446 0.97 -3.98 -1.26
C VAL A 446 -0.01 -3.43 -0.21
N GLY A 447 -1.30 -3.32 -0.52
CA GLY A 447 -2.30 -2.76 0.40
C GLY A 447 -2.50 -3.63 1.64
N LEU A 448 -2.64 -3.03 2.83
CA LEU A 448 -2.81 -3.77 4.08
C LEU A 448 -3.95 -4.81 4.05
N PRO A 449 -5.18 -4.47 3.58
CA PRO A 449 -6.24 -5.46 3.45
C PRO A 449 -5.94 -6.57 2.44
N ASP A 450 -5.16 -6.28 1.40
CA ASP A 450 -4.78 -7.28 0.40
C ASP A 450 -3.74 -8.23 0.97
N CYS A 451 -2.78 -7.74 1.76
CA CYS A 451 -1.82 -8.57 2.49
C CYS A 451 -2.52 -9.53 3.47
N ILE A 452 -3.59 -9.07 4.15
CA ILE A 452 -4.41 -9.92 5.03
C ILE A 452 -5.12 -11.00 4.21
N ARG A 453 -5.69 -10.66 3.04
CA ARG A 453 -6.35 -11.63 2.15
C ARG A 453 -5.38 -12.66 1.58
N GLN A 454 -4.19 -12.22 1.17
CA GLN A 454 -3.12 -13.14 0.72
C GLN A 454 -2.73 -14.13 1.83
N ALA A 455 -2.66 -13.67 3.09
CA ALA A 455 -2.40 -14.53 4.24
C ALA A 455 -3.49 -15.61 4.41
N GLU A 456 -4.76 -15.24 4.29
CA GLU A 456 -5.88 -16.21 4.35
C GLU A 456 -5.77 -17.28 3.26
N THR A 457 -5.44 -16.86 2.03
CA THR A 457 -5.26 -17.76 0.90
C THR A 457 -4.08 -18.70 1.12
N ALA A 458 -2.93 -18.18 1.57
CA ALA A 458 -1.74 -18.96 1.85
C ALA A 458 -1.98 -20.03 2.93
N VAL A 459 -2.65 -19.68 4.01
CA VAL A 459 -3.04 -20.63 5.07
C VAL A 459 -3.91 -21.75 4.51
N LYS A 460 -4.94 -21.42 3.74
CA LYS A 460 -5.83 -22.43 3.12
C LYS A 460 -5.05 -23.37 2.21
N GLN A 461 -4.17 -22.83 1.38
CA GLN A 461 -3.34 -23.63 0.46
C GLN A 461 -2.37 -24.54 1.20
N LEU A 462 -1.64 -24.03 2.21
CA LEU A 462 -0.69 -24.84 2.98
C LEU A 462 -1.41 -25.98 3.72
N LEU A 463 -2.43 -25.66 4.52
CA LEU A 463 -3.09 -26.63 5.39
C LEU A 463 -3.89 -27.67 4.60
N SER A 464 -4.37 -27.35 3.38
CA SER A 464 -4.98 -28.35 2.50
C SER A 464 -4.00 -29.41 1.98
N ARG A 465 -2.69 -29.15 2.04
CA ARG A 465 -1.63 -30.07 1.57
C ARG A 465 -1.00 -30.89 2.67
N ILE A 466 -0.99 -30.37 3.90
CA ILE A 466 -0.31 -31.04 5.05
C ILE A 466 -1.26 -31.56 6.12
N GLY A 467 -2.58 -31.30 5.99
CA GLY A 467 -3.63 -31.64 6.96
C GLY A 467 -4.32 -32.96 6.71
#